data_167a5b04e8670dceefc5c599d969d9d5
#
_entry.id   167a5b04e8670dceefc5c599d969d9d5
#
_cell.length_a   1.000
_cell.length_b   1.000
_cell.length_c   1.000
_cell.angle_alpha   90.00
_cell.angle_beta   90.00
_cell.angle_gamma   90.00
#
_symmetry.space_group_name_H-M   'P 1'
#
loop_
_entity.id
_entity.type
_entity.pdbx_description
1 polymer ?
#
loop_
_entity_poly.entity_id
_entity_poly.type
_entity_poly.pdbx_seq_one_letter_code
_entity_poly.pdbx_strand_id
1 'polypeptide(L)'
;MRVLLALLLIAGPLASSGWAQATFPTRPPSGGIIVSDEIGLIRVEQRQEIERIGTALFKETGFPVAVVTIKALAAQRASGYTIERYASEMLVAWKLEPVHRSHGMLLLVSEEDRRARIQLGPAWGNAHDGRALEVMDSLILPAFRRGDLSQGILDGVRGFDAMARGLALPSPPRPWWLIPVAAAGGLLLVAGVVSLGRSGRKSWAWAITGLVGGIVLARAIAYARGGGDSSSDESGVTGKW
;
A
#
# COMPACT_ATOMS: atom_id res chain seq x y z
N MET A 1 60.50 38.99 39.28
CA MET A 1 59.83 37.69 39.39
C MET A 1 58.56 37.74 38.55
N ARG A 2 58.63 37.26 37.32
CA ARG A 2 57.49 37.26 36.36
C ARG A 2 57.07 35.81 36.20
N VAL A 3 55.87 35.49 36.67
CA VAL A 3 55.27 34.16 36.52
C VAL A 3 54.42 34.21 35.22
N LEU A 4 54.90 33.54 34.19
CA LEU A 4 54.16 33.30 32.93
C LEU A 4 53.23 32.10 33.16
N LEU A 5 51.90 32.38 33.19
CA LEU A 5 50.86 31.37 33.20
C LEU A 5 50.63 30.95 31.73
N ALA A 6 51.11 29.76 31.40
CA ALA A 6 50.82 29.11 30.11
C ALA A 6 49.43 28.48 30.14
N LEU A 7 48.45 29.09 29.44
CA LEU A 7 47.10 28.55 29.23
C LEU A 7 47.18 27.52 28.09
N LEU A 8 47.15 26.23 28.48
CA LEU A 8 47.11 25.13 27.52
C LEU A 8 45.65 24.97 27.03
N LEU A 9 45.36 25.53 25.84
CA LEU A 9 44.10 25.31 25.13
C LEU A 9 44.10 23.87 24.61
N ILE A 10 43.42 22.96 25.32
CA ILE A 10 43.10 21.63 24.83
C ILE A 10 41.97 21.78 23.80
N ALA A 11 42.32 21.94 22.54
CA ALA A 11 41.42 21.80 21.43
C ALA A 11 41.11 20.29 21.25
N GLY A 12 40.12 19.79 21.94
CA GLY A 12 39.59 18.46 21.68
C GLY A 12 39.04 18.40 20.24
N PRO A 13 39.21 17.29 19.51
CA PRO A 13 38.59 17.16 18.20
C PRO A 13 37.07 17.24 18.38
N LEU A 14 36.43 18.28 17.80
CA LEU A 14 35.02 18.30 17.59
C LEU A 14 34.71 17.15 16.65
N ALA A 15 34.36 15.97 17.21
CA ALA A 15 33.78 14.88 16.46
C ALA A 15 32.50 15.44 15.83
N SER A 16 32.58 15.88 14.58
CA SER A 16 31.42 16.13 13.75
C SER A 16 30.66 14.82 13.70
N SER A 17 29.58 14.75 14.48
CA SER A 17 28.58 13.69 14.36
C SER A 17 27.99 13.84 12.94
N GLY A 18 28.65 13.19 11.98
CA GLY A 18 28.12 13.09 10.62
C GLY A 18 26.78 12.39 10.72
N TRP A 19 25.71 13.15 10.67
CA TRP A 19 24.37 12.61 10.56
C TRP A 19 24.38 11.76 9.30
N ALA A 20 24.27 10.46 9.46
CA ALA A 20 24.23 9.54 8.34
C ALA A 20 22.99 9.93 7.51
N GLN A 21 23.24 10.53 6.35
CA GLN A 21 22.16 10.88 5.44
C GLN A 21 21.55 9.59 4.89
N ALA A 22 20.22 9.56 4.83
CA ALA A 22 19.50 8.46 4.20
C ALA A 22 19.99 8.28 2.76
N THR A 23 20.17 7.03 2.35
CA THR A 23 20.46 6.70 0.95
C THR A 23 19.16 6.43 0.22
N PHE A 24 19.09 6.89 -1.02
CA PHE A 24 17.91 6.69 -1.86
C PHE A 24 18.28 5.85 -3.09
N PRO A 25 17.37 4.96 -3.54
CA PRO A 25 17.53 4.23 -4.77
C PRO A 25 17.87 5.15 -5.94
N THR A 26 18.76 4.70 -6.81
CA THR A 26 19.10 5.46 -8.01
C THR A 26 17.87 5.53 -8.92
N ARG A 27 17.52 6.73 -9.35
CA ARG A 27 16.44 6.93 -10.32
C ARG A 27 16.85 6.32 -11.66
N PRO A 28 16.14 5.29 -12.17
CA PRO A 28 16.38 4.81 -13.53
C PRO A 28 16.05 5.89 -14.56
N PRO A 29 16.77 5.96 -15.69
CA PRO A 29 16.37 6.82 -16.80
C PRO A 29 15.03 6.34 -17.34
N SER A 30 13.99 7.18 -17.27
CA SER A 30 12.64 6.75 -17.61
C SER A 30 11.84 7.82 -18.33
N GLY A 31 11.02 7.38 -19.27
CA GLY A 31 10.02 8.18 -19.97
C GLY A 31 8.63 8.03 -19.33
N GLY A 32 8.48 8.30 -18.01
CA GLY A 32 7.17 8.37 -17.38
C GLY A 32 6.85 7.31 -16.34
N ILE A 33 7.45 6.12 -16.42
CA ILE A 33 7.41 5.13 -15.34
C ILE A 33 8.81 4.87 -14.79
N ILE A 34 8.90 4.79 -13.47
CA ILE A 34 10.13 4.50 -12.75
C ILE A 34 9.92 3.21 -11.95
N VAL A 35 10.65 2.14 -12.29
CA VAL A 35 10.64 0.90 -11.51
C VAL A 35 12.04 0.67 -10.97
N SER A 36 12.20 0.92 -9.66
CA SER A 36 13.43 0.66 -8.90
C SER A 36 13.21 -0.50 -7.95
N ASP A 37 13.59 -1.68 -8.38
CA ASP A 37 13.44 -2.93 -7.64
C ASP A 37 14.82 -3.42 -7.18
N GLU A 38 15.26 -2.93 -6.00
CA GLU A 38 16.60 -3.23 -5.48
C GLU A 38 16.73 -4.67 -4.96
N ILE A 39 15.62 -5.30 -4.63
CA ILE A 39 15.62 -6.62 -3.97
C ILE A 39 15.08 -7.73 -4.85
N GLY A 40 14.72 -7.43 -6.11
CA GLY A 40 14.19 -8.42 -7.03
C GLY A 40 12.81 -8.97 -6.63
N LEU A 41 11.99 -8.13 -6.01
CA LEU A 41 10.69 -8.52 -5.51
C LEU A 41 9.65 -8.70 -6.62
N ILE A 42 9.83 -7.98 -7.72
CA ILE A 42 8.87 -7.95 -8.83
C ILE A 42 9.25 -9.01 -9.85
N ARG A 43 8.36 -9.97 -10.07
CA ARG A 43 8.56 -11.00 -11.11
C ARG A 43 8.59 -10.35 -12.50
N VAL A 44 9.31 -10.98 -13.44
CA VAL A 44 9.56 -10.44 -14.78
C VAL A 44 8.26 -10.10 -15.52
N GLU A 45 7.26 -10.98 -15.45
CA GLU A 45 5.98 -10.79 -16.12
C GLU A 45 5.21 -9.59 -15.55
N GLN A 46 5.21 -9.45 -14.22
CA GLN A 46 4.56 -8.30 -13.57
C GLN A 46 5.32 -7.01 -13.86
N ARG A 47 6.64 -7.03 -13.90
CA ARG A 47 7.45 -5.87 -14.28
C ARG A 47 7.09 -5.36 -15.66
N GLN A 48 7.03 -6.25 -16.66
CA GLN A 48 6.67 -5.88 -18.02
C GLN A 48 5.26 -5.25 -18.08
N GLU A 49 4.31 -5.81 -17.33
CA GLU A 49 2.95 -5.28 -17.29
C GLU A 49 2.88 -3.94 -16.56
N ILE A 50 3.62 -3.77 -15.46
CA ILE A 50 3.75 -2.49 -14.75
C ILE A 50 4.31 -1.42 -15.69
N GLU A 51 5.38 -1.73 -16.41
CA GLU A 51 6.02 -0.80 -17.36
C GLU A 51 5.07 -0.45 -18.52
N ARG A 52 4.31 -1.41 -19.01
CA ARG A 52 3.30 -1.20 -20.06
C ARG A 52 2.20 -0.24 -19.59
N ILE A 53 1.62 -0.51 -18.42
CA ILE A 53 0.54 0.32 -17.83
C ILE A 53 1.05 1.73 -17.58
N GLY A 54 2.18 1.87 -16.89
CA GLY A 54 2.70 3.18 -16.53
C GLY A 54 3.13 4.01 -17.74
N THR A 55 3.69 3.36 -18.78
CA THR A 55 4.03 4.05 -20.04
C THR A 55 2.78 4.52 -20.77
N ALA A 56 1.73 3.70 -20.84
CA ALA A 56 0.46 4.07 -21.44
C ALA A 56 -0.18 5.24 -20.67
N LEU A 57 -0.24 5.15 -19.36
CA LEU A 57 -0.77 6.19 -18.51
C LEU A 57 -0.04 7.52 -18.70
N PHE A 58 1.29 7.50 -18.68
CA PHE A 58 2.09 8.69 -18.88
C PHE A 58 1.89 9.34 -20.24
N LYS A 59 1.81 8.54 -21.31
CA LYS A 59 1.54 9.05 -22.66
C LYS A 59 0.19 9.74 -22.78
N GLU A 60 -0.81 9.26 -22.06
CA GLU A 60 -2.17 9.77 -22.15
C GLU A 60 -2.44 10.95 -21.21
N THR A 61 -1.87 10.90 -19.99
CA THR A 61 -2.19 11.86 -18.93
C THR A 61 -1.03 12.78 -18.56
N GLY A 62 0.20 12.40 -18.89
CA GLY A 62 1.42 13.07 -18.40
C GLY A 62 1.74 12.76 -16.93
N PHE A 63 1.01 11.86 -16.27
CA PHE A 63 1.20 11.53 -14.85
C PHE A 63 2.22 10.40 -14.68
N PRO A 64 3.37 10.68 -14.07
CA PRO A 64 4.38 9.64 -13.87
C PRO A 64 4.02 8.72 -12.71
N VAL A 65 4.33 7.45 -12.87
CA VAL A 65 4.22 6.43 -11.82
C VAL A 65 5.62 5.99 -11.41
N ALA A 66 5.85 5.87 -10.12
CA ALA A 66 7.07 5.30 -9.57
C ALA A 66 6.73 4.11 -8.67
N VAL A 67 7.47 3.03 -8.86
CA VAL A 67 7.43 1.85 -7.99
C VAL A 67 8.83 1.63 -7.44
N VAL A 68 8.95 1.59 -6.13
CA VAL A 68 10.22 1.41 -5.44
C VAL A 68 10.09 0.30 -4.42
N THR A 69 10.99 -0.68 -4.48
CA THR A 69 11.10 -1.72 -3.47
C THR A 69 12.44 -1.61 -2.77
N ILE A 70 12.41 -1.62 -1.46
CA ILE A 70 13.59 -1.62 -0.59
C ILE A 70 13.50 -2.77 0.41
N LYS A 71 14.64 -3.20 0.90
CA LYS A 71 14.69 -4.26 1.90
C LYS A 71 14.12 -3.79 3.24
N ALA A 72 14.66 -2.71 3.78
CA ALA A 72 14.23 -2.04 5.00
C ALA A 72 14.73 -0.60 5.00
N LEU A 73 14.08 0.28 5.75
CA LEU A 73 14.56 1.65 5.98
C LEU A 73 15.95 1.66 6.60
N ALA A 74 16.23 0.72 7.49
CA ALA A 74 17.56 0.56 8.12
C ALA A 74 18.65 0.27 7.08
N ALA A 75 18.38 -0.54 6.05
CA ALA A 75 19.31 -0.82 4.96
C ALA A 75 19.63 0.44 4.13
N GLN A 76 18.72 1.39 4.10
CA GLN A 76 18.86 2.69 3.44
C GLN A 76 19.43 3.79 4.36
N ARG A 77 20.08 3.41 5.46
CA ARG A 77 20.59 4.34 6.50
C ARG A 77 19.51 5.28 7.06
N ALA A 78 18.26 4.87 6.98
CA ALA A 78 17.09 5.64 7.39
C ALA A 78 16.40 5.05 8.63
N SER A 79 17.15 4.44 9.56
CA SER A 79 16.60 3.77 10.76
C SER A 79 15.75 4.67 11.66
N GLY A 80 15.96 5.98 11.60
CA GLY A 80 15.17 6.96 12.35
C GLY A 80 14.06 7.63 11.55
N TYR A 81 13.81 7.16 10.32
CA TYR A 81 12.78 7.73 9.46
C TYR A 81 11.49 6.94 9.58
N THR A 82 10.38 7.65 9.41
CA THR A 82 9.13 6.99 9.02
C THR A 82 9.13 6.75 7.51
N ILE A 83 8.31 5.82 7.04
CA ILE A 83 8.23 5.53 5.60
C ILE A 83 7.69 6.73 4.82
N GLU A 84 6.82 7.53 5.43
CA GLU A 84 6.27 8.77 4.89
C GLU A 84 7.38 9.78 4.63
N ARG A 85 8.19 10.04 5.64
CA ARG A 85 9.32 10.94 5.52
C ARG A 85 10.31 10.47 4.45
N TYR A 86 10.62 9.17 4.47
CA TYR A 86 11.54 8.61 3.49
C TYR A 86 11.03 8.76 2.05
N ALA A 87 9.73 8.46 1.81
CA ALA A 87 9.10 8.62 0.51
C ALA A 87 9.13 10.08 0.01
N SER A 88 8.82 11.03 0.90
CA SER A 88 8.82 12.46 0.57
C SER A 88 10.21 12.97 0.24
N GLU A 89 11.22 12.65 1.07
CA GLU A 89 12.60 13.07 0.83
C GLU A 89 13.19 12.41 -0.44
N MET A 90 12.82 11.15 -0.73
CA MET A 90 13.23 10.45 -1.95
C MET A 90 12.72 11.16 -3.21
N LEU A 91 11.46 11.58 -3.23
CA LEU A 91 10.90 12.32 -4.37
C LEU A 91 11.62 13.66 -4.59
N VAL A 92 12.03 14.33 -3.51
CA VAL A 92 12.85 15.56 -3.58
C VAL A 92 14.24 15.23 -4.12
N ALA A 93 14.89 14.18 -3.61
CA ALA A 93 16.23 13.78 -4.03
C ALA A 93 16.28 13.37 -5.52
N TRP A 94 15.22 12.82 -6.06
CA TRP A 94 15.12 12.45 -7.47
C TRP A 94 15.00 13.64 -8.42
N LYS A 95 14.82 14.85 -7.91
CA LYS A 95 14.79 16.11 -8.71
C LYS A 95 13.86 16.00 -9.92
N LEU A 96 12.66 15.44 -9.70
CA LEU A 96 11.65 15.38 -10.76
C LEU A 96 11.28 16.80 -11.20
N GLU A 97 10.99 16.97 -12.49
CA GLU A 97 10.43 18.20 -13.02
C GLU A 97 9.20 18.64 -12.22
N PRO A 98 8.98 19.93 -11.97
CA PRO A 98 7.87 20.40 -11.12
C PRO A 98 6.51 19.84 -11.51
N VAL A 99 6.20 19.76 -12.81
CA VAL A 99 4.95 19.20 -13.32
C VAL A 99 4.83 17.70 -12.98
N HIS A 100 5.89 16.94 -13.24
CA HIS A 100 5.91 15.50 -12.95
C HIS A 100 5.84 15.21 -11.46
N ARG A 101 6.51 16.02 -10.64
CA ARG A 101 6.45 15.90 -9.18
C ARG A 101 5.05 16.21 -8.64
N SER A 102 4.39 17.23 -9.21
CA SER A 102 3.04 17.64 -8.78
C SER A 102 1.99 16.56 -9.00
N HIS A 103 2.06 15.81 -10.09
CA HIS A 103 1.09 14.76 -10.45
C HIS A 103 1.66 13.34 -10.31
N GLY A 104 2.85 13.20 -9.77
CA GLY A 104 3.48 11.90 -9.59
C GLY A 104 2.73 11.02 -8.59
N MET A 105 2.75 9.72 -8.82
CA MET A 105 2.26 8.70 -7.91
C MET A 105 3.39 7.73 -7.61
N LEU A 106 3.74 7.58 -6.34
CA LEU A 106 4.79 6.68 -5.88
C LEU A 106 4.19 5.55 -5.05
N LEU A 107 4.55 4.33 -5.36
CA LEU A 107 4.39 3.17 -4.48
C LEU A 107 5.76 2.76 -3.95
N LEU A 108 5.99 2.97 -2.67
CA LEU A 108 7.18 2.52 -1.94
C LEU A 108 6.82 1.30 -1.10
N VAL A 109 7.58 0.22 -1.25
CA VAL A 109 7.40 -1.02 -0.50
C VAL A 109 8.68 -1.34 0.27
N SER A 110 8.59 -1.46 1.58
CA SER A 110 9.66 -1.91 2.46
C SER A 110 9.32 -3.31 2.97
N GLU A 111 10.07 -4.32 2.49
CA GLU A 111 9.74 -5.73 2.69
C GLU A 111 9.87 -6.15 4.15
N GLU A 112 11.04 -5.94 4.75
CA GLU A 112 11.30 -6.37 6.15
C GLU A 112 10.51 -5.55 7.17
N ASP A 113 10.28 -4.25 6.89
CA ASP A 113 9.45 -3.39 7.74
C ASP A 113 7.95 -3.70 7.61
N ARG A 114 7.57 -4.51 6.61
CA ARG A 114 6.18 -4.83 6.24
C ARG A 114 5.31 -3.58 6.11
N ARG A 115 5.83 -2.61 5.39
CA ARG A 115 5.15 -1.32 5.16
C ARG A 115 5.14 -0.96 3.69
N ALA A 116 4.01 -0.44 3.25
CA ALA A 116 3.86 0.17 1.93
C ALA A 116 3.37 1.61 2.08
N ARG A 117 3.86 2.49 1.23
CA ARG A 117 3.42 3.89 1.16
C ARG A 117 3.01 4.23 -0.25
N ILE A 118 1.81 4.75 -0.41
CA ILE A 118 1.40 5.51 -1.59
C ILE A 118 1.66 6.97 -1.28
N GLN A 119 2.55 7.58 -2.03
CA GLN A 119 2.81 9.02 -1.95
C GLN A 119 2.29 9.66 -3.22
N LEU A 120 1.38 10.60 -3.06
CA LEU A 120 0.82 11.39 -4.16
C LEU A 120 1.52 12.75 -4.24
N GLY A 121 1.64 13.27 -5.45
CA GLY A 121 2.11 14.63 -5.65
C GLY A 121 1.06 15.65 -5.20
N PRO A 122 1.45 16.90 -4.88
CA PRO A 122 0.56 17.90 -4.28
C PRO A 122 -0.63 18.30 -5.15
N ALA A 123 -0.57 18.11 -6.47
CA ALA A 123 -1.70 18.42 -7.35
C ALA A 123 -2.89 17.48 -7.19
N TRP A 124 -2.68 16.29 -6.60
CA TRP A 124 -3.78 15.39 -6.31
C TRP A 124 -4.68 15.89 -5.17
N GLY A 125 -4.11 16.65 -4.23
CA GLY A 125 -4.83 17.16 -3.06
C GLY A 125 -5.48 16.06 -2.22
N ASN A 126 -6.05 16.43 -1.09
CA ASN A 126 -6.66 15.48 -0.14
C ASN A 126 -7.92 14.79 -0.68
N ALA A 127 -8.51 15.31 -1.78
CA ALA A 127 -9.68 14.69 -2.39
C ALA A 127 -9.41 13.28 -2.95
N HIS A 128 -8.15 12.95 -3.23
CA HIS A 128 -7.74 11.65 -3.77
C HIS A 128 -7.23 10.68 -2.71
N ASP A 129 -7.06 11.12 -1.46
CA ASP A 129 -6.56 10.27 -0.37
C ASP A 129 -7.50 9.09 -0.10
N GLY A 130 -8.82 9.31 -0.15
CA GLY A 130 -9.80 8.24 -0.04
C GLY A 130 -9.67 7.17 -1.13
N ARG A 131 -9.33 7.55 -2.36
CA ARG A 131 -9.09 6.60 -3.45
C ARG A 131 -7.75 5.88 -3.31
N ALA A 132 -6.71 6.58 -2.87
CA ALA A 132 -5.42 5.97 -2.56
C ALA A 132 -5.56 4.96 -1.41
N LEU A 133 -6.37 5.28 -0.40
CA LEU A 133 -6.71 4.38 0.69
C LEU A 133 -7.43 3.13 0.16
N GLU A 134 -8.40 3.29 -0.73
CA GLU A 134 -9.11 2.18 -1.36
C GLU A 134 -8.16 1.29 -2.19
N VAL A 135 -7.21 1.88 -2.93
CA VAL A 135 -6.15 1.14 -3.64
C VAL A 135 -5.29 0.33 -2.66
N MET A 136 -4.86 0.95 -1.58
CA MET A 136 -4.05 0.30 -0.54
C MET A 136 -4.80 -0.88 0.06
N ASP A 137 -6.01 -0.67 0.56
CA ASP A 137 -6.77 -1.64 1.34
C ASP A 137 -7.39 -2.75 0.49
N SER A 138 -7.86 -2.42 -0.72
CA SER A 138 -8.60 -3.37 -1.55
C SER A 138 -7.73 -4.13 -2.54
N LEU A 139 -6.60 -3.55 -2.98
CA LEU A 139 -5.76 -4.13 -4.03
C LEU A 139 -4.39 -4.59 -3.49
N ILE A 140 -3.67 -3.72 -2.78
CA ILE A 140 -2.28 -3.99 -2.37
C ILE A 140 -2.22 -4.91 -1.16
N LEU A 141 -2.79 -4.49 -0.03
CA LEU A 141 -2.65 -5.22 1.24
C LEU A 141 -3.20 -6.64 1.22
N PRO A 142 -4.32 -6.97 0.54
CA PRO A 142 -4.79 -8.35 0.48
C PRO A 142 -3.81 -9.30 -0.22
N ALA A 143 -3.11 -8.82 -1.26
CA ALA A 143 -2.08 -9.61 -1.93
C ALA A 143 -0.83 -9.77 -1.03
N PHE A 144 -0.40 -8.69 -0.38
CA PHE A 144 0.75 -8.70 0.52
C PHE A 144 0.55 -9.64 1.72
N ARG A 145 -0.64 -9.67 2.31
CA ARG A 145 -0.98 -10.62 3.39
C ARG A 145 -0.96 -12.08 2.95
N ARG A 146 -1.19 -12.35 1.67
CA ARG A 146 -1.03 -13.70 1.09
C ARG A 146 0.42 -14.03 0.72
N GLY A 147 1.36 -13.09 0.91
CA GLY A 147 2.76 -13.25 0.54
C GLY A 147 3.05 -12.99 -0.94
N ASP A 148 2.06 -12.56 -1.73
CA ASP A 148 2.26 -12.23 -3.14
C ASP A 148 2.50 -10.73 -3.34
N LEU A 149 3.71 -10.29 -2.94
CA LEU A 149 4.11 -8.89 -3.00
C LEU A 149 4.16 -8.37 -4.44
N SER A 150 4.66 -9.20 -5.37
CA SER A 150 4.74 -8.84 -6.79
C SER A 150 3.36 -8.56 -7.41
N GLN A 151 2.37 -9.43 -7.11
CA GLN A 151 1.00 -9.21 -7.57
C GLN A 151 0.37 -7.98 -6.94
N GLY A 152 0.58 -7.76 -5.64
CA GLY A 152 0.05 -6.58 -4.96
C GLY A 152 0.60 -5.26 -5.52
N ILE A 153 1.88 -5.24 -5.92
CA ILE A 153 2.49 -4.09 -6.59
C ILE A 153 1.82 -3.84 -7.95
N LEU A 154 1.64 -4.89 -8.76
CA LEU A 154 0.94 -4.77 -10.04
C LEU A 154 -0.50 -4.28 -9.87
N ASP A 155 -1.23 -4.83 -8.90
CA ASP A 155 -2.61 -4.42 -8.63
C ASP A 155 -2.68 -2.96 -8.12
N GLY A 156 -1.67 -2.51 -7.36
CA GLY A 156 -1.50 -1.11 -6.98
C GLY A 156 -1.32 -0.18 -8.18
N VAL A 157 -0.47 -0.56 -9.14
CA VAL A 157 -0.27 0.23 -10.38
C VAL A 157 -1.54 0.26 -11.24
N ARG A 158 -2.30 -0.83 -11.30
CA ARG A 158 -3.64 -0.83 -11.94
C ARG A 158 -4.61 0.10 -11.23
N GLY A 159 -4.53 0.16 -9.90
CA GLY A 159 -5.29 1.11 -9.08
C GLY A 159 -4.90 2.56 -9.41
N PHE A 160 -3.63 2.87 -9.59
CA PHE A 160 -3.16 4.19 -10.01
C PHE A 160 -3.66 4.57 -11.41
N ASP A 161 -3.61 3.64 -12.35
CA ASP A 161 -4.15 3.85 -13.70
C ASP A 161 -5.65 4.19 -13.66
N ALA A 162 -6.43 3.41 -12.91
CA ALA A 162 -7.86 3.67 -12.74
C ALA A 162 -8.13 5.00 -12.02
N MET A 163 -7.35 5.31 -10.97
CA MET A 163 -7.47 6.57 -10.23
C MET A 163 -7.18 7.78 -11.11
N ALA A 164 -6.10 7.74 -11.88
CA ALA A 164 -5.68 8.82 -12.76
C ALA A 164 -6.67 9.09 -13.90
N ARG A 165 -7.34 8.05 -14.38
CA ARG A 165 -8.38 8.15 -15.42
C ARG A 165 -9.76 8.46 -14.86
N GLY A 166 -9.94 8.56 -13.56
CA GLY A 166 -11.25 8.73 -12.92
C GLY A 166 -12.18 7.51 -13.04
N LEU A 167 -11.63 6.33 -13.36
CA LEU A 167 -12.37 5.08 -13.51
C LEU A 167 -12.64 4.43 -12.16
N ALA A 168 -13.60 3.50 -12.09
CA ALA A 168 -13.77 2.63 -10.93
C ALA A 168 -12.53 1.76 -10.72
N LEU A 169 -12.16 1.53 -9.45
CA LEU A 169 -11.01 0.68 -9.14
C LEU A 169 -11.28 -0.77 -9.57
N PRO A 170 -10.25 -1.50 -10.02
CA PRO A 170 -10.37 -2.92 -10.31
C PRO A 170 -10.85 -3.67 -9.07
N SER A 171 -11.94 -4.41 -9.20
CA SER A 171 -12.41 -5.25 -8.10
C SER A 171 -11.47 -6.45 -7.96
N PRO A 172 -11.04 -6.81 -6.75
CA PRO A 172 -10.27 -8.03 -6.55
C PRO A 172 -11.07 -9.23 -7.05
N PRO A 173 -10.42 -10.23 -7.66
CA PRO A 173 -11.10 -11.41 -8.15
C PRO A 173 -11.85 -12.06 -6.99
N ARG A 174 -13.18 -12.19 -7.13
CA ARG A 174 -13.99 -12.85 -6.11
C ARG A 174 -13.53 -14.29 -5.99
N PRO A 175 -13.18 -14.77 -4.79
CA PRO A 175 -12.75 -16.14 -4.64
C PRO A 175 -13.88 -17.07 -5.08
N TRP A 176 -13.61 -17.93 -6.05
CA TRP A 176 -14.57 -18.83 -6.70
C TRP A 176 -15.34 -19.72 -5.71
N TRP A 177 -14.73 -20.01 -4.56
CA TRP A 177 -15.36 -20.81 -3.49
C TRP A 177 -16.51 -20.10 -2.77
N LEU A 178 -16.66 -18.78 -2.90
CA LEU A 178 -17.80 -18.05 -2.33
C LEU A 178 -19.13 -18.46 -2.99
N ILE A 179 -19.09 -18.80 -4.28
CA ILE A 179 -20.30 -19.22 -5.02
C ILE A 179 -20.85 -20.55 -4.45
N PRO A 180 -20.06 -21.65 -4.34
CA PRO A 180 -20.57 -22.90 -3.78
C PRO A 180 -20.91 -22.78 -2.28
N VAL A 181 -20.19 -21.97 -1.50
CA VAL A 181 -20.52 -21.74 -0.09
C VAL A 181 -21.84 -20.99 0.06
N ALA A 182 -22.08 -19.96 -0.73
CA ALA A 182 -23.34 -19.23 -0.73
C ALA A 182 -24.51 -20.12 -1.19
N ALA A 183 -24.30 -20.95 -2.23
CA ALA A 183 -25.30 -21.91 -2.70
C ALA A 183 -25.63 -22.99 -1.66
N ALA A 184 -24.61 -23.57 -1.04
CA ALA A 184 -24.80 -24.55 0.04
C ALA A 184 -25.52 -23.95 1.26
N GLY A 185 -25.14 -22.73 1.66
CA GLY A 185 -25.81 -22.00 2.73
C GLY A 185 -27.29 -21.71 2.41
N GLY A 186 -27.57 -21.30 1.18
CA GLY A 186 -28.93 -21.07 0.69
C GLY A 186 -29.78 -22.36 0.69
N LEU A 187 -29.20 -23.48 0.21
CA LEU A 187 -29.89 -24.78 0.22
C LEU A 187 -30.18 -25.28 1.65
N LEU A 188 -29.25 -25.12 2.57
CA LEU A 188 -29.44 -25.46 3.97
C LEU A 188 -30.54 -24.63 4.64
N LEU A 189 -30.62 -23.34 4.30
CA LEU A 189 -31.67 -22.44 4.79
C LEU A 189 -33.05 -22.88 4.25
N VAL A 190 -33.16 -23.17 2.94
CA VAL A 190 -34.41 -23.65 2.32
C VAL A 190 -34.81 -24.99 2.91
N ALA A 191 -33.89 -25.95 3.01
CA ALA A 191 -34.17 -27.25 3.62
C ALA A 191 -34.59 -27.12 5.10
N GLY A 192 -33.97 -26.23 5.85
CA GLY A 192 -34.34 -25.90 7.23
C GLY A 192 -35.76 -25.35 7.32
N VAL A 193 -36.12 -24.38 6.49
CA VAL A 193 -37.47 -23.78 6.47
C VAL A 193 -38.54 -24.81 6.09
N VAL A 194 -38.29 -25.64 5.06
CA VAL A 194 -39.20 -26.68 4.61
C VAL A 194 -39.37 -27.75 5.68
N SER A 195 -38.28 -28.21 6.33
CA SER A 195 -38.30 -29.19 7.41
C SER A 195 -39.10 -28.71 8.63
N LEU A 196 -38.96 -27.45 8.99
CA LEU A 196 -39.64 -26.86 10.15
C LEU A 196 -41.10 -26.55 9.89
N GLY A 197 -41.47 -26.21 8.64
CA GLY A 197 -42.87 -26.09 8.22
C GLY A 197 -43.63 -27.42 8.36
N ARG A 198 -42.93 -28.55 8.20
CA ARG A 198 -43.48 -29.89 8.26
C ARG A 198 -43.58 -30.46 9.68
N SER A 199 -42.77 -29.99 10.63
CA SER A 199 -42.66 -30.54 11.97
C SER A 199 -43.46 -29.82 13.06
N GLY A 200 -44.22 -28.78 12.75
CA GLY A 200 -45.10 -28.07 13.69
C GLY A 200 -44.44 -27.32 14.85
N ARG A 201 -43.11 -27.38 14.98
CA ARG A 201 -42.32 -26.74 16.08
C ARG A 201 -41.86 -25.36 15.72
N LYS A 202 -42.76 -24.40 15.67
CA LYS A 202 -42.52 -23.03 15.21
C LYS A 202 -41.52 -22.23 16.07
N SER A 203 -41.33 -22.52 17.34
CA SER A 203 -40.49 -21.70 18.23
C SER A 203 -38.98 -21.93 18.03
N TRP A 204 -38.53 -23.10 17.59
CA TRP A 204 -37.10 -23.40 17.37
C TRP A 204 -36.58 -22.85 16.02
N ALA A 205 -37.47 -22.68 15.05
CA ALA A 205 -37.14 -22.20 13.72
C ALA A 205 -36.51 -20.79 13.76
N TRP A 206 -37.10 -19.91 14.51
CA TRP A 206 -36.61 -18.52 14.62
C TRP A 206 -35.27 -18.40 15.34
N ALA A 207 -35.01 -19.29 16.32
CA ALA A 207 -33.72 -19.28 17.03
C ALA A 207 -32.56 -19.72 16.12
N ILE A 208 -32.75 -20.76 15.31
CA ILE A 208 -31.70 -21.25 14.39
C ILE A 208 -31.46 -20.28 13.23
N THR A 209 -32.54 -19.73 12.65
CA THR A 209 -32.43 -18.75 11.56
C THR A 209 -31.76 -17.46 12.05
N GLY A 210 -32.06 -17.00 13.27
CA GLY A 210 -31.41 -15.85 13.89
C GLY A 210 -29.92 -16.10 14.20
N LEU A 211 -29.56 -17.28 14.68
CA LEU A 211 -28.16 -17.62 14.99
C LEU A 211 -27.29 -17.74 13.71
N VAL A 212 -27.79 -18.45 12.70
CA VAL A 212 -27.04 -18.63 11.43
C VAL A 212 -26.97 -17.30 10.68
N GLY A 213 -28.06 -16.54 10.60
CA GLY A 213 -28.08 -15.21 10.00
C GLY A 213 -27.15 -14.23 10.72
N GLY A 214 -27.11 -14.28 12.06
CA GLY A 214 -26.19 -13.46 12.87
C GLY A 214 -24.71 -13.82 12.64
N ILE A 215 -24.36 -15.10 12.54
CA ILE A 215 -22.99 -15.55 12.27
C ILE A 215 -22.55 -15.15 10.86
N VAL A 216 -23.41 -15.31 9.85
CA VAL A 216 -23.12 -14.94 8.47
C VAL A 216 -22.97 -13.42 8.35
N LEU A 217 -23.86 -12.67 8.98
CA LEU A 217 -23.78 -11.20 8.99
C LEU A 217 -22.56 -10.69 9.76
N ALA A 218 -22.24 -11.28 10.92
CA ALA A 218 -21.07 -10.92 11.70
C ALA A 218 -19.76 -11.23 10.93
N ARG A 219 -19.69 -12.36 10.21
CA ARG A 219 -18.55 -12.65 9.33
C ARG A 219 -18.48 -11.78 8.09
N ALA A 220 -19.60 -11.42 7.49
CA ALA A 220 -19.65 -10.48 6.38
C ALA A 220 -19.19 -9.09 6.82
N ILE A 221 -19.62 -8.63 8.00
CA ILE A 221 -19.17 -7.37 8.60
C ILE A 221 -17.69 -7.44 9.01
N ALA A 222 -17.21 -8.54 9.56
CA ALA A 222 -15.80 -8.73 9.89
C ALA A 222 -14.92 -8.78 8.64
N TYR A 223 -15.41 -9.39 7.55
CA TYR A 223 -14.73 -9.39 6.25
C TYR A 223 -14.73 -8.00 5.60
N ALA A 224 -15.82 -7.24 5.73
CA ALA A 224 -15.91 -5.86 5.28
C ALA A 224 -15.09 -4.89 6.16
N ARG A 225 -14.88 -5.21 7.43
CA ARG A 225 -14.06 -4.46 8.39
C ARG A 225 -12.61 -4.96 8.49
N GLY A 226 -12.24 -6.00 7.77
CA GLY A 226 -10.85 -6.47 7.64
C GLY A 226 -9.98 -5.48 6.87
N GLY A 227 -10.23 -4.20 7.01
CA GLY A 227 -9.39 -3.10 6.62
C GLY A 227 -8.02 -3.28 7.27
N GLY A 228 -6.97 -3.19 6.48
CA GLY A 228 -5.63 -3.13 6.98
C GLY A 228 -5.45 -1.92 7.88
N ASP A 229 -4.43 -2.00 8.70
CA ASP A 229 -3.97 -0.87 9.49
C ASP A 229 -3.33 0.14 8.53
N SER A 230 -4.18 0.91 7.83
CA SER A 230 -3.76 1.95 6.91
C SER A 230 -4.15 3.31 7.46
N SER A 231 -3.26 4.26 7.34
CA SER A 231 -3.47 5.65 7.73
C SER A 231 -3.27 6.57 6.54
N SER A 232 -4.10 7.60 6.41
CA SER A 232 -3.89 8.70 5.47
C SER A 232 -3.14 9.83 6.16
N ASP A 233 -2.18 10.41 5.48
CA ASP A 233 -1.36 11.53 5.91
C ASP A 233 -1.29 12.58 4.79
N GLU A 234 -0.78 13.78 5.07
CA GLU A 234 -0.86 15.03 4.28
C GLU A 234 -0.79 14.93 2.74
N SER A 235 -0.38 13.82 2.15
CA SER A 235 -0.35 13.58 0.70
C SER A 235 -0.16 12.11 0.35
N GLY A 236 -0.84 11.20 1.05
CA GLY A 236 -0.74 9.77 0.71
C GLY A 236 -1.22 8.85 1.81
N VAL A 237 -1.03 7.55 1.59
CA VAL A 237 -1.56 6.48 2.45
C VAL A 237 -0.47 5.47 2.77
N THR A 238 -0.36 5.11 4.05
CA THR A 238 0.53 4.05 4.54
C THR A 238 -0.29 2.84 4.94
N GLY A 239 0.14 1.66 4.51
CA GLY A 239 -0.43 0.38 4.89
C GLY A 239 0.61 -0.54 5.52
N LYS A 240 0.15 -1.40 6.44
CA LYS A 240 0.96 -2.43 7.09
C LYS A 240 0.29 -3.80 6.89
N TRP A 241 1.10 -4.86 6.65
CA TRP A 241 0.61 -6.23 6.47
C TRP A 241 1.30 -7.26 7.32
#